data_a5f21b5a2d6737ebdfa48c7d7d3bc401
#
_entry.id   a5f21b5a2d6737ebdfa48c7d7d3bc401
#
_cell.length_a   1.000
_cell.length_b   1.000
_cell.length_c   1.000
_cell.angle_alpha   90.00
_cell.angle_beta   90.00
_cell.angle_gamma   90.00
#
_symmetry.space_group_name_H-M   'P 1'
#
loop_
_entity.id
_entity.type
_entity.pdbx_description
1 polymer ?
#
loop_
_entity_poly.entity_id
_entity_poly.type
_entity_poly.pdbx_seq_one_letter_code
_entity_poly.pdbx_strand_id
1 'polypeptide(L)'
;MAFIIDRRRILSGSAAGFVLAALPGRAFAAPASGFTHGVASGDPRQRSVTLWTRYVGGPSEPAKLRVEIADDEAFQRIVLTGETEASPVNDNCAHARADGLSPGRWYYYRFTAPGGQASEIGRTRTLPAAGAERFRMAVVGCSNGTSGWF
;
A
#
# COMPACT_ATOMS: atom_id res chain seq x y z
N MET A 1 -6.41 10.58 -72.67
CA MET A 1 -7.43 10.46 -71.62
C MET A 1 -6.83 11.04 -70.36
N ALA A 2 -7.15 12.28 -69.99
CA ALA A 2 -6.52 12.99 -68.87
C ALA A 2 -7.37 12.76 -67.63
N PHE A 3 -6.73 12.24 -66.59
CA PHE A 3 -7.34 12.02 -65.25
C PHE A 3 -7.29 13.36 -64.50
N ILE A 4 -8.42 13.99 -64.31
CA ILE A 4 -8.57 15.19 -63.48
C ILE A 4 -8.82 14.73 -62.04
N ILE A 5 -7.83 14.91 -61.17
CA ILE A 5 -7.98 14.67 -59.75
C ILE A 5 -8.65 15.88 -59.11
N ASP A 6 -9.88 15.73 -58.67
CA ASP A 6 -10.64 16.79 -57.98
C ASP A 6 -10.12 16.97 -56.54
N ARG A 7 -9.47 18.12 -56.28
CA ARG A 7 -8.89 18.48 -54.99
C ARG A 7 -9.89 18.50 -53.83
N ARG A 8 -11.18 18.61 -54.11
CA ARG A 8 -12.23 18.58 -53.07
C ARG A 8 -12.46 17.21 -52.47
N ARG A 9 -12.17 16.14 -53.20
CA ARG A 9 -12.33 14.76 -52.69
C ARG A 9 -11.18 14.32 -51.80
N ILE A 10 -10.00 14.95 -51.90
CA ILE A 10 -8.86 14.65 -51.03
C ILE A 10 -9.04 15.27 -49.65
N LEU A 11 -9.69 16.45 -49.56
CA LEU A 11 -9.93 17.12 -48.28
C LEU A 11 -11.03 16.48 -47.45
N SER A 12 -12.02 15.81 -48.04
CA SER A 12 -13.07 15.10 -47.31
C SER A 12 -12.62 13.74 -46.73
N GLY A 13 -11.58 13.10 -47.29
CA GLY A 13 -11.03 11.87 -46.78
C GLY A 13 -10.04 12.06 -45.60
N SER A 14 -9.38 13.21 -45.56
CA SER A 14 -8.39 13.49 -44.50
C SER A 14 -8.99 13.95 -43.18
N ALA A 15 -10.20 14.52 -43.20
CA ALA A 15 -10.84 14.99 -41.96
C ALA A 15 -11.37 13.86 -41.08
N ALA A 16 -11.78 12.72 -41.65
CA ALA A 16 -12.28 11.58 -40.90
C ALA A 16 -11.13 10.78 -40.21
N GLY A 17 -9.92 10.76 -40.80
CA GLY A 17 -8.77 10.08 -40.21
C GLY A 17 -8.14 10.83 -39.03
N PHE A 18 -8.25 12.17 -39.02
CA PHE A 18 -7.68 13.00 -37.97
C PHE A 18 -8.51 13.03 -36.67
N VAL A 19 -9.81 12.80 -36.77
CA VAL A 19 -10.70 12.80 -35.60
C VAL A 19 -10.53 11.52 -34.75
N LEU A 20 -10.14 10.39 -35.35
CA LEU A 20 -9.85 9.17 -34.59
C LEU A 20 -8.50 9.20 -33.83
N ALA A 21 -7.54 10.00 -34.30
CA ALA A 21 -6.24 10.11 -33.64
C ALA A 21 -6.22 11.10 -32.46
N ALA A 22 -7.29 11.90 -32.30
CA ALA A 22 -7.39 12.91 -31.24
C ALA A 22 -8.30 12.50 -30.09
N LEU A 23 -8.84 11.28 -30.07
CA LEU A 23 -9.45 10.74 -28.85
C LEU A 23 -8.33 10.46 -27.86
N PRO A 24 -8.27 11.14 -26.72
CA PRO A 24 -7.34 10.77 -25.69
C PRO A 24 -7.63 9.33 -25.34
N GLY A 25 -6.74 8.42 -25.73
CA GLY A 25 -6.80 7.03 -25.28
C GLY A 25 -6.93 7.10 -23.77
N ARG A 26 -8.04 6.66 -23.20
CA ARG A 26 -8.12 6.41 -21.76
C ARG A 26 -7.04 5.38 -21.51
N ALA A 27 -5.88 5.85 -21.06
CA ALA A 27 -4.89 4.98 -20.47
C ALA A 27 -5.58 4.36 -19.26
N PHE A 28 -6.07 3.13 -19.41
CA PHE A 28 -6.46 2.34 -18.26
C PHE A 28 -5.17 2.19 -17.45
N ALA A 29 -5.11 2.85 -16.29
CA ALA A 29 -4.03 2.62 -15.36
C ALA A 29 -3.98 1.12 -15.08
N ALA A 30 -2.82 0.51 -15.24
CA ALA A 30 -2.63 -0.88 -14.86
C ALA A 30 -3.09 -1.03 -13.39
N PRO A 31 -3.79 -2.13 -13.06
CA PRO A 31 -4.20 -2.34 -11.68
C PRO A 31 -2.98 -2.26 -10.77
N ALA A 32 -3.11 -1.49 -9.68
CA ALA A 32 -2.03 -1.34 -8.72
C ALA A 32 -1.64 -2.73 -8.17
N SER A 33 -0.35 -3.03 -8.17
CA SER A 33 0.20 -4.29 -7.66
C SER A 33 1.25 -4.01 -6.58
N GLY A 34 1.54 -5.00 -5.75
CA GLY A 34 2.48 -4.87 -4.65
C GLY A 34 1.84 -4.24 -3.40
N PHE A 35 2.66 -3.57 -2.58
CA PHE A 35 2.19 -2.86 -1.39
C PHE A 35 1.58 -1.51 -1.80
N THR A 36 0.26 -1.42 -1.84
CA THR A 36 -0.47 -0.32 -2.47
C THR A 36 -0.92 0.79 -1.51
N HIS A 37 -0.93 0.54 -0.20
CA HIS A 37 -1.49 1.46 0.81
C HIS A 37 -0.57 1.62 2.03
N GLY A 38 0.73 1.36 1.88
CA GLY A 38 1.68 1.45 2.97
C GLY A 38 1.45 0.42 4.06
N VAL A 39 1.80 0.77 5.29
CA VAL A 39 1.65 -0.08 6.48
C VAL A 39 1.02 0.71 7.62
N ALA A 40 0.30 0.03 8.50
CA ALA A 40 -0.30 0.62 9.69
C ALA A 40 -0.14 -0.28 10.91
N SER A 41 -0.21 0.30 12.10
CA SER A 41 -0.28 -0.44 13.36
C SER A 41 -1.43 0.07 14.22
N GLY A 42 -2.07 -0.86 14.95
CA GLY A 42 -3.21 -0.57 15.80
C GLY A 42 -3.29 -1.47 17.02
N ASP A 43 -4.33 -1.30 17.84
CA ASP A 43 -4.58 -2.06 19.08
C ASP A 43 -3.30 -2.25 19.93
N PRO A 44 -2.55 -1.16 20.25
CA PRO A 44 -1.36 -1.30 21.05
C PRO A 44 -1.74 -1.77 22.47
N ARG A 45 -1.04 -2.78 22.94
CA ARG A 45 -1.09 -3.27 24.32
C ARG A 45 0.30 -3.19 24.94
N GLN A 46 0.42 -3.55 26.20
CA GLN A 46 1.73 -3.53 26.87
C GLN A 46 2.76 -4.45 26.19
N ARG A 47 2.30 -5.57 25.66
CA ARG A 47 3.19 -6.59 25.08
C ARG A 47 2.82 -7.04 23.69
N SER A 48 1.91 -6.34 23.00
CA SER A 48 1.49 -6.66 21.64
C SER A 48 1.03 -5.44 20.88
N VAL A 49 1.06 -5.57 19.56
CA VAL A 49 0.46 -4.63 18.59
C VAL A 49 -0.13 -5.42 17.42
N THR A 50 -1.14 -4.88 16.77
CA THR A 50 -1.64 -5.41 15.51
C THR A 50 -1.03 -4.60 14.37
N LEU A 51 -0.46 -5.28 13.38
CA LEU A 51 0.14 -4.70 12.19
C LEU A 51 -0.75 -4.97 10.98
N TRP A 52 -0.77 -4.05 10.05
CA TRP A 52 -1.61 -4.10 8.86
C TRP A 52 -0.83 -3.67 7.62
N THR A 53 -1.17 -4.28 6.51
CA THR A 53 -0.80 -3.83 5.16
C THR A 53 -1.82 -4.30 4.13
N ARG A 54 -1.75 -3.77 2.91
CA ARG A 54 -2.48 -4.25 1.75
C ARG A 54 -1.49 -4.61 0.64
N TYR A 55 -1.52 -5.86 0.21
CA TYR A 55 -0.64 -6.37 -0.83
C TYR A 55 -1.43 -7.03 -1.96
N VAL A 56 -1.40 -6.43 -3.14
CA VAL A 56 -2.02 -6.97 -4.35
C VAL A 56 -0.97 -7.80 -5.09
N GLY A 57 -1.07 -9.11 -4.92
CA GLY A 57 -0.25 -10.09 -5.64
C GLY A 57 -0.86 -10.49 -6.98
N GLY A 58 -1.07 -11.77 -7.20
CA GLY A 58 -1.79 -12.29 -8.34
C GLY A 58 -3.31 -12.10 -8.24
N PRO A 59 -4.05 -12.24 -9.37
CA PRO A 59 -5.48 -11.90 -9.43
C PRO A 59 -6.39 -12.83 -8.64
N SER A 60 -5.95 -14.01 -8.22
CA SER A 60 -6.86 -15.01 -7.64
C SER A 60 -6.29 -15.77 -6.45
N GLU A 61 -5.03 -15.61 -6.10
CA GLU A 61 -4.40 -16.40 -5.05
C GLU A 61 -3.96 -15.53 -3.86
N PRO A 62 -4.17 -16.02 -2.63
CA PRO A 62 -3.63 -15.39 -1.45
C PRO A 62 -2.11 -15.32 -1.50
N ALA A 63 -1.54 -14.19 -1.06
CA ALA A 63 -0.10 -14.02 -0.94
C ALA A 63 0.34 -14.19 0.52
N LYS A 64 1.25 -15.13 0.79
CA LYS A 64 1.89 -15.27 2.10
C LYS A 64 2.94 -14.18 2.27
N LEU A 65 2.79 -13.37 3.29
CA LEU A 65 3.70 -12.29 3.62
C LEU A 65 4.49 -12.65 4.87
N ARG A 66 5.80 -12.49 4.82
CA ARG A 66 6.66 -12.52 6.01
C ARG A 66 6.56 -11.19 6.72
N VAL A 67 6.47 -11.21 8.03
CA VAL A 67 6.47 -10.03 8.91
C VAL A 67 7.74 -10.05 9.74
N GLU A 68 8.44 -8.93 9.79
CA GLU A 68 9.63 -8.75 10.62
C GLU A 68 9.44 -7.53 11.52
N ILE A 69 9.81 -7.69 12.79
CA ILE A 69 9.79 -6.62 13.78
C ILE A 69 11.18 -6.54 14.38
N ALA A 70 11.73 -5.32 14.42
CA ALA A 70 13.05 -5.02 14.92
C ALA A 70 13.00 -3.90 15.98
N ASP A 71 13.99 -3.83 16.83
CA ASP A 71 14.18 -2.72 17.75
C ASP A 71 15.08 -1.60 17.18
N ASP A 72 15.50 -1.75 15.90
CA ASP A 72 16.23 -0.75 15.13
C ASP A 72 15.71 -0.66 13.69
N GLU A 73 15.82 0.52 13.10
CA GLU A 73 15.30 0.82 11.76
C GLU A 73 16.06 0.10 10.63
N ALA A 74 17.32 -0.25 10.88
CA ALA A 74 18.15 -0.98 9.93
C ALA A 74 17.88 -2.51 9.94
N PHE A 75 16.96 -2.99 10.78
CA PHE A 75 16.64 -4.42 10.94
C PHE A 75 17.86 -5.31 11.25
N GLN A 76 18.84 -4.77 11.96
CA GLN A 76 19.99 -5.55 12.42
C GLN A 76 19.65 -6.42 13.63
N ARG A 77 18.68 -5.99 14.44
CA ARG A 77 18.19 -6.72 15.61
C ARG A 77 16.70 -7.03 15.46
N ILE A 78 16.41 -8.10 14.74
CA ILE A 78 15.05 -8.62 14.60
C ILE A 78 14.66 -9.28 15.92
N VAL A 79 13.56 -8.82 16.52
CA VAL A 79 13.04 -9.33 17.80
C VAL A 79 11.89 -10.31 17.62
N LEU A 80 11.19 -10.24 16.48
CA LEU A 80 10.08 -11.13 16.15
C LEU A 80 9.96 -11.30 14.63
N THR A 81 9.65 -12.52 14.21
CA THR A 81 9.26 -12.84 12.85
C THR A 81 7.96 -13.62 12.86
N GLY A 82 7.16 -13.45 11.81
CA GLY A 82 5.91 -14.19 11.63
C GLY A 82 5.48 -14.22 10.18
N GLU A 83 4.35 -14.84 9.93
CA GLU A 83 3.72 -14.87 8.62
C GLU A 83 2.26 -14.44 8.73
N THR A 84 1.74 -13.88 7.66
CA THR A 84 0.33 -13.53 7.49
C THR A 84 -0.03 -13.70 6.03
N GLU A 85 -1.30 -13.54 5.70
CA GLU A 85 -1.82 -13.74 4.35
C GLU A 85 -2.61 -12.52 3.89
N ALA A 86 -2.31 -12.04 2.70
CA ALA A 86 -3.12 -11.07 1.99
C ALA A 86 -4.00 -11.83 0.98
N SER A 87 -5.31 -11.79 1.18
CA SER A 87 -6.26 -12.55 0.39
C SER A 87 -7.23 -11.63 -0.35
N PRO A 88 -7.56 -11.92 -1.62
CA PRO A 88 -8.60 -11.21 -2.35
C PRO A 88 -9.95 -11.19 -1.65
N VAL A 89 -10.26 -12.21 -0.86
CA VAL A 89 -11.49 -12.28 -0.05
C VAL A 89 -11.57 -11.13 0.97
N ASN A 90 -10.43 -10.65 1.46
CA ASN A 90 -10.31 -9.55 2.41
C ASN A 90 -9.75 -8.27 1.74
N ASP A 91 -10.05 -8.04 0.47
CA ASP A 91 -9.50 -6.92 -0.32
C ASP A 91 -7.97 -6.87 -0.29
N ASN A 92 -7.31 -8.01 -0.24
CA ASN A 92 -5.85 -8.15 -0.15
C ASN A 92 -5.24 -7.52 1.13
N CYS A 93 -6.05 -7.26 2.14
CA CYS A 93 -5.57 -6.79 3.44
C CYS A 93 -4.99 -7.96 4.24
N ALA A 94 -3.86 -7.72 4.88
CA ALA A 94 -3.19 -8.65 5.78
C ALA A 94 -3.06 -8.05 7.17
N HIS A 95 -3.34 -8.84 8.20
CA HIS A 95 -3.19 -8.46 9.59
C HIS A 95 -2.24 -9.44 10.28
N ALA A 96 -1.32 -8.92 11.07
CA ALA A 96 -0.41 -9.72 11.88
C ALA A 96 -0.42 -9.20 13.32
N ARG A 97 -0.65 -10.09 14.28
CA ARG A 97 -0.52 -9.75 15.69
C ARG A 97 0.89 -10.09 16.16
N ALA A 98 1.59 -9.08 16.64
CA ALA A 98 2.90 -9.22 17.24
C ALA A 98 2.75 -9.29 18.76
N ASP A 99 2.98 -10.47 19.34
CA ASP A 99 2.91 -10.73 20.78
C ASP A 99 4.32 -10.92 21.37
N GLY A 100 4.47 -10.79 22.67
CA GLY A 100 5.74 -11.02 23.38
C GLY A 100 6.69 -9.81 23.39
N LEU A 101 6.25 -8.66 22.91
CA LEU A 101 7.04 -7.44 22.92
C LEU A 101 7.24 -6.89 24.35
N SER A 102 8.25 -6.04 24.56
CA SER A 102 8.49 -5.35 25.81
C SER A 102 7.61 -4.10 25.94
N PRO A 103 7.11 -3.78 27.14
CA PRO A 103 6.26 -2.61 27.36
C PRO A 103 7.00 -1.29 27.13
N GLY A 104 6.28 -0.29 26.61
CA GLY A 104 6.76 1.09 26.48
C GLY A 104 7.87 1.29 25.45
N ARG A 105 8.13 0.31 24.60
CA ARG A 105 9.21 0.36 23.62
C ARG A 105 8.75 0.68 22.22
N TRP A 106 9.62 1.36 21.47
CA TRP A 106 9.50 1.56 20.03
C TRP A 106 10.02 0.34 19.30
N TYR A 107 9.34 0.02 18.17
CA TYR A 107 9.69 -1.03 17.24
C TYR A 107 9.51 -0.54 15.81
N TYR A 108 10.30 -1.13 14.90
CA TYR A 108 10.16 -0.99 13.45
C TYR A 108 9.65 -2.30 12.88
N TYR A 109 8.84 -2.23 11.85
CA TYR A 109 8.28 -3.42 11.23
C TYR A 109 8.15 -3.25 9.73
N ARG A 110 8.20 -4.35 9.02
CA ARG A 110 7.95 -4.44 7.59
C ARG A 110 7.33 -5.77 7.21
N PHE A 111 6.70 -5.79 6.04
CA PHE A 111 6.21 -6.99 5.39
C PHE A 111 7.06 -7.27 4.16
N THR A 112 7.27 -8.56 3.85
CA THR A 112 8.00 -9.00 2.66
C THR A 112 7.16 -10.02 1.91
N ALA A 113 6.95 -9.78 0.63
CA ALA A 113 6.22 -10.66 -0.27
C ALA A 113 7.09 -11.84 -0.75
N PRO A 114 6.51 -12.92 -1.28
CA PRO A 114 7.24 -14.10 -1.75
C PRO A 114 8.34 -13.79 -2.78
N GLY A 115 8.16 -12.75 -3.59
CA GLY A 115 9.17 -12.28 -4.56
C GLY A 115 10.29 -11.42 -3.99
N GLY A 116 10.34 -11.24 -2.66
CA GLY A 116 11.35 -10.42 -1.99
C GLY A 116 11.03 -8.92 -1.95
N GLN A 117 9.92 -8.48 -2.55
CA GLN A 117 9.48 -7.09 -2.44
C GLN A 117 9.13 -6.78 -0.98
N ALA A 118 9.73 -5.73 -0.41
CA ALA A 118 9.43 -5.26 0.92
C ALA A 118 8.45 -4.08 0.89
N SER A 119 7.64 -3.96 1.93
CA SER A 119 6.83 -2.78 2.20
C SER A 119 7.71 -1.61 2.66
N GLU A 120 7.08 -0.44 2.81
CA GLU A 120 7.65 0.63 3.62
C GLU A 120 7.89 0.16 5.06
N ILE A 121 8.83 0.82 5.75
CA ILE A 121 9.09 0.55 7.16
C ILE A 121 8.11 1.34 8.01
N GLY A 122 7.30 0.64 8.80
CA GLY A 122 6.44 1.23 9.80
C GLY A 122 7.14 1.34 11.16
N ARG A 123 6.72 2.29 11.98
CA ARG A 123 7.16 2.45 13.37
C ARG A 123 5.96 2.38 14.30
N THR A 124 6.07 1.60 15.35
CA THR A 124 5.01 1.41 16.35
C THR A 124 5.57 1.47 17.77
N ARG A 125 4.69 1.56 18.75
CA ARG A 125 5.06 1.55 20.17
C ARG A 125 4.05 0.77 20.99
N THR A 126 4.55 -0.10 21.86
CA THR A 126 3.72 -0.75 22.88
C THR A 126 3.31 0.22 23.98
N LEU A 127 2.18 -0.04 24.63
CA LEU A 127 1.79 0.71 25.82
C LEU A 127 2.82 0.55 26.95
N PRO A 128 2.98 1.57 27.81
CA PRO A 128 3.86 1.43 28.98
C PRO A 128 3.36 0.35 29.93
N ALA A 129 4.23 -0.13 30.82
CA ALA A 129 3.84 -1.03 31.90
C ALA A 129 2.78 -0.36 32.81
N ALA A 130 2.06 -1.19 33.56
CA ALA A 130 1.13 -0.69 34.58
C ALA A 130 1.88 0.18 35.60
N GLY A 131 1.22 1.25 36.07
CA GLY A 131 1.82 2.19 37.03
C GLY A 131 2.68 3.27 36.38
N ALA A 132 2.68 3.43 35.06
CA ALA A 132 3.37 4.53 34.41
C ALA A 132 2.79 5.90 34.87
N GLU A 133 3.64 6.79 35.34
CA GLU A 133 3.23 8.10 35.87
C GLU A 133 2.71 9.05 34.79
N ARG A 134 3.07 8.82 33.53
CA ARG A 134 2.69 9.67 32.40
C ARG A 134 2.40 8.88 31.13
N PHE A 135 1.25 9.19 30.52
CA PHE A 135 0.87 8.74 29.19
C PHE A 135 0.54 9.97 28.32
N ARG A 136 1.05 9.98 27.09
CA ARG A 136 0.72 11.03 26.11
C ARG A 136 0.11 10.35 24.89
N MET A 137 -1.03 10.87 24.45
CA MET A 137 -1.76 10.39 23.29
C MET A 137 -2.16 11.58 22.43
N ALA A 138 -1.98 11.47 21.12
CA ALA A 138 -2.57 12.38 20.15
C ALA A 138 -3.81 11.70 19.54
N VAL A 139 -4.91 12.43 19.47
CA VAL A 139 -6.13 11.98 18.80
C VAL A 139 -6.37 12.90 17.62
N VAL A 140 -6.51 12.32 16.43
CA VAL A 140 -6.79 13.04 15.18
C VAL A 140 -8.08 12.49 14.58
N GLY A 141 -8.86 13.40 14.01
CA GLY A 141 -10.11 13.04 13.32
C GLY A 141 -9.89 12.71 11.85
N CYS A 142 -10.99 12.42 11.16
CA CYS A 142 -10.99 12.19 9.73
C CYS A 142 -10.47 13.41 8.98
N SER A 143 -9.59 13.17 8.02
CA SER A 143 -9.19 14.16 7.03
C SER A 143 -9.95 13.94 5.73
N ASN A 144 -10.42 15.02 5.12
CA ASN A 144 -11.07 14.96 3.81
C ASN A 144 -10.09 15.46 2.75
N GLY A 145 -9.54 14.55 1.97
CA GLY A 145 -8.56 14.86 0.90
C GLY A 145 -9.08 15.78 -0.20
N THR A 146 -10.41 15.99 -0.29
CA THR A 146 -11.00 16.93 -1.25
C THR A 146 -10.99 18.37 -0.75
N SER A 147 -10.71 18.62 0.53
CA SER A 147 -10.81 19.94 1.17
C SER A 147 -9.46 20.55 1.55
N GLY A 148 -8.35 19.93 1.26
CA GLY A 148 -7.01 20.48 1.53
C GLY A 148 -5.92 19.41 1.68
N TRP A 149 -4.68 19.90 1.67
CA TRP A 149 -3.47 19.11 1.95
C TRP A 149 -3.08 19.34 3.41
N PHE A 150 -2.56 18.30 4.06
CA PHE A 150 -2.06 18.34 5.45
C PHE A 150 -0.56 18.30 5.45
#